data_44dd86e1b0abf36cd7ab93c77b86f001
#
_entry.id   44dd86e1b0abf36cd7ab93c77b86f001
#
_cell.length_a   1.000
_cell.length_b   1.000
_cell.length_c   1.000
_cell.angle_alpha   90.00
_cell.angle_beta   90.00
_cell.angle_gamma   90.00
#
_symmetry.space_group_name_H-M   'P 1'
#
loop_
_entity.id
_entity.type
_entity.pdbx_description
1 polymer ?
#
loop_
_entity_poly.entity_id
_entity_poly.type
_entity_poly.pdbx_seq_one_letter_code
_entity_poly.pdbx_strand_id
1 'polypeptide(L)'
;LEALARRVGEETGCAVRLTRSEGYPPVTNDPALLTEAKTRFPIAEAAPSYTTEDFSEFQRRVPGVFFFLGTGGPALHTPDFDFDPSVLDTGLALFEALL
;
A
#
# COMPACT_ATOMS: atom_id res chain seq x y z
N LEU A 1 -1.68 -9.76 -21.27
CA LEU A 1 -0.40 -10.46 -21.05
C LEU A 1 -0.32 -11.76 -21.84
N GLU A 2 -1.31 -12.66 -21.76
CA GLU A 2 -1.31 -13.97 -22.46
C GLU A 2 -1.14 -13.84 -23.98
N ALA A 3 -1.90 -12.94 -24.61
CA ALA A 3 -1.78 -12.68 -26.05
C ALA A 3 -0.40 -12.14 -26.44
N LEU A 4 0.19 -11.31 -25.59
CA LEU A 4 1.54 -10.80 -25.79
C LEU A 4 2.59 -11.92 -25.66
N ALA A 5 2.47 -12.74 -24.60
CA ALA A 5 3.37 -13.87 -24.38
C ALA A 5 3.33 -14.86 -25.55
N ARG A 6 2.16 -15.17 -26.07
CA ARG A 6 2.00 -16.03 -27.24
C ARG A 6 2.69 -15.44 -28.48
N ARG A 7 2.40 -14.17 -28.77
CA ARG A 7 3.01 -13.48 -29.92
C ARG A 7 4.53 -13.48 -29.83
N VAL A 8 5.11 -13.16 -28.67
CA VAL A 8 6.56 -13.19 -28.48
C VAL A 8 7.12 -14.61 -28.71
N GLY A 9 6.44 -15.64 -28.22
CA GLY A 9 6.83 -17.03 -28.48
C GLY A 9 6.84 -17.38 -29.98
N GLU A 10 5.79 -16.97 -30.70
CA GLU A 10 5.69 -17.17 -32.15
C GLU A 10 6.78 -16.43 -32.93
N GLU A 11 7.04 -15.16 -32.60
CA GLU A 11 8.05 -14.31 -33.25
C GLU A 11 9.48 -14.78 -32.99
N THR A 12 9.75 -15.36 -31.82
CA THR A 12 11.12 -15.75 -31.39
C THR A 12 11.40 -17.23 -31.52
N GLY A 13 10.39 -18.05 -31.80
CA GLY A 13 10.51 -19.51 -31.78
C GLY A 13 10.70 -20.11 -30.41
N CYS A 14 10.45 -19.33 -29.35
CA CYS A 14 10.61 -19.76 -27.96
C CYS A 14 9.28 -20.31 -27.39
N ALA A 15 9.38 -21.37 -26.56
CA ALA A 15 8.25 -21.80 -25.74
C ALA A 15 8.08 -20.83 -24.58
N VAL A 16 6.93 -20.15 -24.54
CA VAL A 16 6.60 -19.22 -23.44
C VAL A 16 5.59 -19.85 -22.51
N ARG A 17 5.93 -19.91 -21.22
CA ARG A 17 5.00 -20.31 -20.16
C ARG A 17 4.69 -19.10 -19.30
N LEU A 18 3.41 -18.75 -19.22
CA LEU A 18 2.92 -17.71 -18.32
C LEU A 18 2.26 -18.37 -17.12
N THR A 19 2.77 -18.07 -15.93
CA THR A 19 2.14 -18.44 -14.66
C THR A 19 1.68 -17.18 -13.96
N ARG A 20 0.49 -17.22 -13.37
CA ARG A 20 -0.08 -16.12 -12.63
C ARG A 20 -0.41 -16.60 -11.22
N SER A 21 0.08 -15.91 -10.21
CA SER A 21 -0.42 -16.03 -8.83
C SER A 21 -1.52 -15.01 -8.59
N GLU A 22 -2.45 -15.33 -7.72
CA GLU A 22 -3.36 -14.31 -7.18
C GLU A 22 -2.56 -13.32 -6.35
N GLY A 23 -2.80 -12.04 -6.58
CA GLY A 23 -2.23 -10.94 -5.80
C GLY A 23 -3.27 -10.36 -4.85
N TYR A 24 -2.85 -9.43 -4.02
CA TYR A 24 -3.75 -8.66 -3.19
C TYR A 24 -4.54 -7.65 -4.06
N PRO A 25 -5.79 -7.35 -3.70
CA PRO A 25 -6.49 -6.20 -4.27
C PRO A 25 -5.76 -4.89 -3.92
N PRO A 26 -6.02 -3.80 -4.65
CA PRO A 26 -5.46 -2.51 -4.27
C PRO A 26 -6.05 -2.04 -2.92
N VAL A 27 -5.24 -1.44 -2.08
CA VAL A 27 -5.71 -0.68 -0.92
C VAL A 27 -6.40 0.58 -1.42
N THR A 28 -7.66 0.75 -1.07
CA THR A 28 -8.44 1.94 -1.40
C THR A 28 -9.09 2.46 -0.13
N ASN A 29 -8.65 3.62 0.31
CA ASN A 29 -9.18 4.24 1.52
C ASN A 29 -10.66 4.58 1.37
N ASP A 30 -11.46 4.21 2.35
CA ASP A 30 -12.87 4.59 2.39
C ASP A 30 -13.01 6.12 2.47
N PRO A 31 -13.73 6.76 1.53
CA PRO A 31 -13.78 8.22 1.46
C PRO A 31 -14.44 8.88 2.67
N ALA A 32 -15.43 8.23 3.28
CA ALA A 32 -16.14 8.78 4.44
C ALA A 32 -15.24 8.74 5.67
N LEU A 33 -14.61 7.59 5.94
CA LEU A 33 -13.66 7.43 7.04
C LEU A 33 -12.43 8.34 6.87
N LEU A 34 -11.89 8.47 5.65
CA LEU A 34 -10.77 9.36 5.39
C LEU A 34 -11.14 10.83 5.63
N THR A 35 -12.35 11.23 5.22
CA THR A 35 -12.85 12.58 5.48
C THR A 35 -12.97 12.84 6.97
N GLU A 36 -13.55 11.91 7.72
CA GLU A 36 -13.65 12.00 9.17
C GLU A 36 -12.27 12.09 9.83
N ALA A 37 -11.33 11.22 9.46
CA ALA A 37 -9.97 11.23 9.98
C ALA A 37 -9.28 12.58 9.77
N LYS A 38 -9.43 13.19 8.60
CA LYS A 38 -8.88 14.52 8.28
C LYS A 38 -9.47 15.65 9.14
N THR A 39 -10.66 15.49 9.72
CA THR A 39 -11.22 16.47 10.66
C THR A 39 -10.62 16.36 12.05
N ARG A 40 -10.11 15.20 12.41
CA ARG A 40 -9.61 14.89 13.76
C ARG A 40 -8.09 14.99 13.86
N PHE A 41 -7.37 14.77 12.77
CA PHE A 41 -5.91 14.77 12.74
C PHE A 41 -5.37 15.37 11.43
N PRO A 42 -4.25 16.12 11.48
CA PRO A 42 -3.63 16.67 10.29
C PRO A 42 -3.00 15.57 9.43
N ILE A 43 -3.68 15.20 8.34
CA ILE A 43 -3.26 14.13 7.43
C ILE A 43 -2.90 14.75 6.08
N ALA A 44 -1.67 14.54 5.63
CA ALA A 44 -1.24 14.89 4.29
C ALA A 44 -1.66 13.83 3.26
N GLU A 45 -1.92 14.26 2.03
CA GLU A 45 -2.15 13.32 0.95
C GLU A 45 -0.81 12.82 0.39
N ALA A 46 -0.72 11.50 0.22
CA ALA A 46 0.40 10.86 -0.45
C ALA A 46 0.02 10.48 -1.88
N ALA A 47 1.01 10.49 -2.77
CA ALA A 47 0.82 9.95 -4.11
C ALA A 47 0.51 8.43 -4.03
N PRO A 48 -0.24 7.89 -5.01
CA PRO A 48 -0.47 6.45 -5.08
C PRO A 48 0.84 5.67 -5.09
N SER A 49 0.93 4.65 -4.25
CA SER A 49 2.06 3.72 -4.20
C SER A 49 1.73 2.46 -5.00
N TYR A 50 2.71 1.93 -5.73
CA TYR A 50 2.58 0.68 -6.49
C TYR A 50 3.11 -0.53 -5.72
N THR A 51 3.14 -0.44 -4.41
CA THR A 51 3.47 -1.56 -3.51
C THR A 51 2.25 -2.44 -3.27
N THR A 52 2.49 -3.69 -2.91
CA THR A 52 1.44 -4.59 -2.42
C THR A 52 1.28 -4.44 -0.92
N GLU A 53 0.03 -4.50 -0.45
CA GLU A 53 -0.29 -4.35 0.96
C GLU A 53 -1.44 -5.29 1.33
N ASP A 54 -1.25 -6.09 2.36
CA ASP A 54 -2.25 -7.08 2.80
C ASP A 54 -3.43 -6.46 3.55
N PHE A 55 -3.33 -5.21 3.97
CA PHE A 55 -4.45 -4.44 4.55
C PHE A 55 -5.69 -4.44 3.64
N SER A 56 -5.48 -4.56 2.33
CA SER A 56 -6.56 -4.70 1.35
C SER A 56 -7.49 -5.89 1.63
N GLU A 57 -6.99 -6.97 2.26
CA GLU A 57 -7.82 -8.12 2.64
C GLU A 57 -8.78 -7.79 3.78
N PHE A 58 -8.40 -6.91 4.70
CA PHE A 58 -9.32 -6.39 5.71
C PHE A 58 -10.40 -5.52 5.05
N GLN A 59 -10.02 -4.69 4.07
CA GLN A 59 -10.96 -3.82 3.36
C GLN A 59 -11.99 -4.57 2.50
N ARG A 60 -11.76 -5.85 2.19
CA ARG A 60 -12.79 -6.72 1.59
C ARG A 60 -13.94 -7.02 2.53
N ARG A 61 -13.78 -6.83 3.82
CA ARG A 61 -14.75 -7.19 4.85
C ARG A 61 -15.37 -5.98 5.54
N VAL A 62 -14.57 -4.93 5.73
CA VAL A 62 -14.97 -3.71 6.42
C VAL A 62 -14.36 -2.50 5.74
N PRO A 63 -15.03 -1.34 5.74
CA PRO A 63 -14.42 -0.09 5.34
C PRO A 63 -13.17 0.20 6.19
N GLY A 64 -12.12 0.74 5.57
CA GLY A 64 -10.88 1.00 6.28
C GLY A 64 -10.06 2.11 5.64
N VAL A 65 -9.19 2.70 6.43
CA VAL A 65 -8.22 3.69 5.99
C VAL A 65 -6.82 3.24 6.36
N PHE A 66 -5.92 3.29 5.40
CA PHE A 66 -4.51 2.96 5.56
C PHE A 66 -3.69 4.25 5.55
N PHE A 67 -2.79 4.39 6.51
CA PHE A 67 -1.92 5.54 6.65
C PHE A 67 -0.46 5.13 6.56
N PHE A 68 0.35 5.96 5.92
CA PHE A 68 1.79 5.91 6.06
C PHE A 68 2.23 6.85 7.18
N LEU A 69 3.05 6.34 8.09
CA LEU A 69 3.73 7.14 9.09
C LEU A 69 5.13 7.48 8.59
N GLY A 70 5.38 8.76 8.30
CA GLY A 70 6.68 9.22 7.83
C GLY A 70 7.73 9.12 8.92
N THR A 71 8.83 8.43 8.66
CA THR A 71 9.91 8.22 9.62
C THR A 71 11.09 9.18 9.41
N GLY A 72 11.17 9.85 8.26
CA GLY A 72 12.25 10.79 7.92
C GLY A 72 13.64 10.15 7.75
N GLY A 73 13.73 8.85 7.89
CA GLY A 73 14.97 8.08 7.78
C GLY A 73 15.20 7.44 6.41
N PRO A 74 16.09 6.42 6.34
CA PRO A 74 16.34 5.65 5.14
C PRO A 74 15.07 4.99 4.59
N ALA A 75 15.11 4.61 3.31
CA ALA A 75 13.94 4.01 2.65
C ALA A 75 13.53 2.68 3.30
N LEU A 76 12.23 2.42 3.30
CA LEU A 76 11.67 1.16 3.77
C LEU A 76 12.30 -0.02 2.99
N HIS A 77 12.52 -1.15 3.67
CA HIS A 77 13.13 -2.36 3.11
C HIS A 77 14.61 -2.22 2.68
N THR A 78 15.34 -1.25 3.21
CA THR A 78 16.79 -1.15 3.05
C THR A 78 17.52 -1.71 4.27
N PRO A 79 18.78 -2.23 4.13
CA PRO A 79 19.53 -2.79 5.27
C PRO A 79 19.84 -1.78 6.38
N ASP A 80 19.83 -0.50 6.06
CA ASP A 80 20.08 0.63 6.95
C ASP A 80 18.79 1.33 7.41
N PHE A 81 17.62 0.70 7.18
CA PHE A 81 16.35 1.23 7.66
C PHE A 81 16.37 1.38 9.18
N ASP A 82 16.19 2.60 9.63
CA ASP A 82 16.08 2.98 11.03
C ASP A 82 15.22 4.24 11.16
N PHE A 83 14.68 4.49 12.34
CA PHE A 83 13.88 5.67 12.61
C PHE A 83 13.97 6.09 14.07
N ASP A 84 13.80 7.38 14.34
CA ASP A 84 13.68 7.88 15.70
C ASP A 84 12.39 7.34 16.34
N PRO A 85 12.49 6.61 17.49
CA PRO A 85 11.31 6.08 18.17
C PRO A 85 10.24 7.13 18.51
N SER A 86 10.60 8.40 18.63
CA SER A 86 9.63 9.49 18.90
C SER A 86 8.56 9.63 17.80
N VAL A 87 8.79 9.10 16.60
CA VAL A 87 7.79 9.10 15.53
C VAL A 87 6.56 8.26 15.90
N LEU A 88 6.71 7.28 16.82
CA LEU A 88 5.62 6.45 17.30
C LEU A 88 4.59 7.27 18.12
N ASP A 89 5.02 8.36 18.75
CA ASP A 89 4.12 9.28 19.46
C ASP A 89 3.11 9.91 18.48
N THR A 90 3.55 10.21 17.26
CA THR A 90 2.66 10.70 16.19
C THR A 90 1.65 9.64 15.79
N GLY A 91 2.08 8.38 15.66
CA GLY A 91 1.19 7.26 15.35
C GLY A 91 0.16 7.03 16.46
N LEU A 92 0.60 7.08 17.71
CA LEU A 92 -0.29 6.97 18.88
C LEU A 92 -1.32 8.09 18.91
N ALA A 93 -0.88 9.34 18.72
CA ALA A 93 -1.76 10.50 18.71
C ALA A 93 -2.81 10.42 17.57
N LEU A 94 -2.44 9.86 16.39
CA LEU A 94 -3.39 9.59 15.33
C LEU A 94 -4.48 8.60 15.78
N PHE A 95 -4.09 7.46 16.37
CA PHE A 95 -5.06 6.46 16.83
C PHE A 95 -5.95 7.01 17.95
N GLU A 96 -5.39 7.76 18.91
CA GLU A 96 -6.18 8.41 19.97
C GLU A 96 -7.19 9.41 19.41
N ALA A 97 -6.83 10.14 18.37
CA ALA A 97 -7.74 11.09 17.73
C ALA A 97 -8.88 10.40 16.94
N LEU A 98 -8.68 9.15 16.50
CA LEU A 98 -9.67 8.40 15.73
C LEU A 98 -10.65 7.60 16.61
N LEU A 99 -10.33 7.36 17.87
CA LEU A 99 -11.21 6.73 18.85
C LEU A 99 -12.23 7.71 19.44
#